data_395c9a317ff3b4b420d2d7c37d2041f4
#
_entry.id   395c9a317ff3b4b420d2d7c37d2041f4
#
_cell.length_a   1.000
_cell.length_b   1.000
_cell.length_c   1.000
_cell.angle_alpha   90.00
_cell.angle_beta   90.00
_cell.angle_gamma   90.00
#
_symmetry.space_group_name_H-M   'P 1'
#
loop_
_entity.id
_entity.type
_entity.pdbx_description
1 polymer ?
#
loop_
_entity_poly.entity_id
_entity_poly.type
_entity_poly.pdbx_seq_one_letter_code
_entity_poly.pdbx_strand_id
1 'polypeptide(L)'
;AQTGRLSSADPNLQNIPVRTELGRRIREAFIAGKGKMLVSADYSQFELRLAAALADDKDMIKMFNSGIDIHTATAAQVYGREPEDVTKNMRRDAKVINFGILYGMSPHGLSSATGMTRDQAQAFIDKYFELRQPLLKYMEGLKEKARQDGYVETLFGRRRLMPDIKSSNFMVRAGAERAAMNMPIQGTEADLMKLAMVEVDKKLDDESKQLLQIHDSILVECPESKAKQVGKILQETMENIYKLPVKLTVDVSIGKTWGEL
;
A
#
# COMPACT_ATOMS: atom_id res chain seq x y z
N ALA A 1 -10.55 7.90 8.93
CA ALA A 1 -10.39 6.49 9.39
C ALA A 1 -9.52 6.41 10.65
N GLN A 2 -9.58 5.31 11.38
CA GLN A 2 -8.79 5.12 12.63
C GLN A 2 -7.28 5.04 12.36
N THR A 3 -6.87 4.77 11.14
CA THR A 3 -5.46 4.79 10.68
C THR A 3 -4.99 6.19 10.27
N GLY A 4 -5.87 7.17 10.21
CA GLY A 4 -5.57 8.49 9.68
C GLY A 4 -5.78 8.65 8.17
N ARG A 5 -6.13 7.58 7.45
CA ARG A 5 -6.53 7.71 6.03
C ARG A 5 -7.70 8.66 5.87
N LEU A 6 -7.69 9.43 4.80
CA LEU A 6 -8.84 10.24 4.39
C LEU A 6 -10.00 9.33 3.97
N SER A 7 -11.20 9.84 4.05
CA SER A 7 -12.41 9.19 3.53
C SER A 7 -13.16 10.15 2.64
N SER A 8 -13.88 9.62 1.67
CA SER A 8 -14.78 10.36 0.79
C SER A 8 -16.22 9.95 1.09
N ALA A 9 -17.12 10.93 1.15
CA ALA A 9 -18.54 10.70 1.41
C ALA A 9 -19.39 11.57 0.49
N ASP A 10 -20.55 11.05 0.12
CA ASP A 10 -21.63 11.72 -0.62
C ASP A 10 -21.22 12.37 -1.96
N PRO A 11 -20.64 11.62 -2.92
CA PRO A 11 -20.40 10.19 -2.97
C PRO A 11 -19.04 9.74 -2.48
N ASN A 12 -18.90 8.44 -2.15
CA ASN A 12 -17.61 7.84 -1.87
C ASN A 12 -16.87 7.48 -3.17
N LEU A 13 -16.10 8.41 -3.69
CA LEU A 13 -15.33 8.25 -4.93
C LEU A 13 -14.14 7.28 -4.79
N GLN A 14 -13.69 6.98 -3.56
CA GLN A 14 -12.61 6.02 -3.32
C GLN A 14 -13.03 4.56 -3.55
N ASN A 15 -14.34 4.27 -3.56
CA ASN A 15 -14.88 2.92 -3.68
C ASN A 15 -15.46 2.60 -5.06
N ILE A 16 -15.22 3.42 -6.08
CA ILE A 16 -15.63 3.09 -7.45
C ILE A 16 -14.85 1.84 -7.90
N PRO A 17 -15.56 0.74 -8.30
CA PRO A 17 -14.89 -0.50 -8.67
C PRO A 17 -13.96 -0.33 -9.86
N VAL A 18 -12.72 -0.82 -9.77
CA VAL A 18 -11.74 -0.79 -10.88
C VAL A 18 -11.59 -2.12 -11.60
N ARG A 19 -12.06 -3.21 -10.99
CA ARG A 19 -11.85 -4.56 -11.51
C ARG A 19 -12.94 -4.99 -12.52
N THR A 20 -14.11 -4.37 -12.44
CA THR A 20 -15.23 -4.68 -13.33
C THR A 20 -15.26 -3.73 -14.54
N GLU A 21 -15.75 -4.20 -15.67
CA GLU A 21 -15.94 -3.36 -16.87
C GLU A 21 -16.81 -2.14 -16.58
N LEU A 22 -17.96 -2.36 -15.90
CA LEU A 22 -18.85 -1.27 -15.50
C LEU A 22 -18.17 -0.24 -14.60
N GLY A 23 -17.35 -0.68 -13.64
CA GLY A 23 -16.60 0.23 -12.76
C GLY A 23 -15.60 1.09 -13.54
N ARG A 24 -14.89 0.51 -14.50
CA ARG A 24 -14.00 1.27 -15.40
C ARG A 24 -14.79 2.29 -16.24
N ARG A 25 -15.93 1.92 -16.82
CA ARG A 25 -16.81 2.83 -17.56
C ARG A 25 -17.33 3.98 -16.69
N ILE A 26 -17.61 3.75 -15.41
CA ILE A 26 -17.99 4.84 -14.49
C ILE A 26 -16.84 5.86 -14.38
N ARG A 27 -15.59 5.43 -14.31
CA ARG A 27 -14.43 6.33 -14.26
C ARG A 27 -14.24 7.13 -15.55
N GLU A 28 -14.61 6.59 -16.71
CA GLU A 28 -14.60 7.31 -17.99
C GLU A 28 -15.55 8.52 -18.03
N ALA A 29 -16.58 8.53 -17.17
CA ALA A 29 -17.49 9.66 -17.04
C ALA A 29 -16.88 10.88 -16.31
N PHE A 30 -15.77 10.70 -15.59
CA PHE A 30 -15.05 11.79 -14.94
C PHE A 30 -14.01 12.34 -15.91
N ILE A 31 -14.32 13.44 -16.53
CA ILE A 31 -13.51 14.06 -17.60
C ILE A 31 -12.81 15.33 -17.10
N ALA A 32 -11.65 15.61 -17.67
CA ALA A 32 -10.98 16.91 -17.48
C ALA A 32 -11.78 18.05 -18.12
N GLY A 33 -11.67 19.24 -17.58
CA GLY A 33 -12.22 20.46 -18.17
C GLY A 33 -11.68 20.72 -19.57
N LYS A 34 -12.36 21.58 -20.34
CA LYS A 34 -11.93 21.96 -21.70
C LYS A 34 -10.51 22.54 -21.68
N GLY A 35 -9.62 21.99 -22.50
CA GLY A 35 -8.19 22.40 -22.58
C GLY A 35 -7.34 21.90 -21.41
N LYS A 36 -7.88 20.98 -20.59
CA LYS A 36 -7.16 20.40 -19.44
C LYS A 36 -6.95 18.90 -19.57
N MET A 37 -6.10 18.37 -18.71
CA MET A 37 -5.81 16.96 -18.54
C MET A 37 -5.91 16.57 -17.07
N LEU A 38 -6.18 15.29 -16.81
CA LEU A 38 -6.00 14.66 -15.51
C LEU A 38 -4.62 14.04 -15.44
N VAL A 39 -3.96 14.22 -14.30
CA VAL A 39 -2.66 13.63 -13.99
C VAL A 39 -2.80 12.89 -12.68
N SER A 40 -2.55 11.57 -12.69
CA SER A 40 -2.53 10.75 -11.50
C SER A 40 -1.09 10.33 -11.17
N ALA A 41 -0.74 10.41 -9.92
CA ALA A 41 0.52 9.89 -9.39
C ALA A 41 0.22 8.93 -8.24
N ASP A 42 0.71 7.67 -8.36
CA ASP A 42 0.38 6.55 -7.48
C ASP A 42 1.66 5.90 -6.95
N TYR A 43 1.77 5.71 -5.63
CA TYR A 43 2.89 4.99 -5.05
C TYR A 43 2.87 3.51 -5.40
N SER A 44 3.95 3.00 -5.96
CA SER A 44 4.12 1.58 -6.22
C SER A 44 4.40 0.79 -4.94
N GLN A 45 3.56 -0.18 -4.62
CA GLN A 45 3.70 -1.12 -3.47
C GLN A 45 4.00 -0.41 -2.15
N PHE A 46 3.32 0.68 -1.87
CA PHE A 46 3.63 1.60 -0.78
C PHE A 46 3.68 0.93 0.58
N GLU A 47 2.61 0.20 0.95
CA GLU A 47 2.55 -0.50 2.25
C GLU A 47 3.68 -1.54 2.42
N LEU A 48 4.05 -2.26 1.34
CA LEU A 48 5.15 -3.23 1.40
C LEU A 48 6.51 -2.56 1.60
N ARG A 49 6.74 -1.42 0.95
CA ARG A 49 7.95 -0.62 1.14
C ARG A 49 8.04 -0.07 2.54
N LEU A 50 6.93 0.43 3.09
CA LEU A 50 6.86 0.89 4.47
C LEU A 50 7.06 -0.25 5.47
N ALA A 51 6.48 -1.42 5.23
CA ALA A 51 6.69 -2.60 6.06
C ALA A 51 8.18 -3.01 6.09
N ALA A 52 8.84 -3.02 4.93
CA ALA A 52 10.27 -3.30 4.84
C ALA A 52 11.11 -2.29 5.64
N ALA A 53 10.80 -1.00 5.52
CA ALA A 53 11.50 0.08 6.22
C ALA A 53 11.28 0.03 7.73
N LEU A 54 10.03 -0.12 8.18
CA LEU A 54 9.66 -0.14 9.60
C LEU A 54 10.15 -1.40 10.32
N ALA A 55 10.18 -2.53 9.62
CA ALA A 55 10.73 -3.79 10.13
C ALA A 55 12.27 -3.86 10.04
N ASP A 56 12.90 -2.91 9.37
CA ASP A 56 14.32 -2.94 9.02
C ASP A 56 14.73 -4.25 8.31
N ASP A 57 13.86 -4.76 7.44
CA ASP A 57 14.13 -5.97 6.64
C ASP A 57 15.09 -5.63 5.50
N LYS A 58 16.38 -5.90 5.73
CA LYS A 58 17.45 -5.54 4.78
C LYS A 58 17.30 -6.20 3.42
N ASP A 59 16.78 -7.42 3.37
CA ASP A 59 16.60 -8.16 2.11
C ASP A 59 15.46 -7.54 1.29
N MET A 60 14.32 -7.24 1.92
CA MET A 60 13.23 -6.53 1.25
C MET A 60 13.66 -5.14 0.79
N ILE A 61 14.35 -4.38 1.64
CA ILE A 61 14.89 -3.05 1.30
C ILE A 61 15.80 -3.14 0.08
N LYS A 62 16.74 -4.11 0.08
CA LYS A 62 17.65 -4.34 -1.05
C LYS A 62 16.90 -4.67 -2.33
N MET A 63 15.90 -5.56 -2.28
CA MET A 63 15.09 -5.91 -3.45
C MET A 63 14.38 -4.68 -4.03
N PHE A 64 13.71 -3.89 -3.20
CA PHE A 64 13.06 -2.67 -3.65
C PHE A 64 14.04 -1.65 -4.23
N ASN A 65 15.20 -1.46 -3.60
CA ASN A 65 16.19 -0.49 -4.04
C ASN A 65 16.92 -0.89 -5.32
N SER A 66 16.97 -2.20 -5.63
CA SER A 66 17.52 -2.72 -6.89
C SER A 66 16.52 -2.74 -8.05
N GLY A 67 15.27 -2.37 -7.82
CA GLY A 67 14.24 -2.36 -8.86
C GLY A 67 13.71 -3.74 -9.25
N ILE A 68 14.03 -4.78 -8.46
CA ILE A 68 13.51 -6.14 -8.68
C ILE A 68 12.01 -6.18 -8.34
N ASP A 69 11.23 -6.89 -9.16
CA ASP A 69 9.82 -7.15 -8.84
C ASP A 69 9.73 -8.02 -7.57
N ILE A 70 9.27 -7.42 -6.49
CA ILE A 70 9.19 -8.05 -5.16
C ILE A 70 8.34 -9.33 -5.18
N HIS A 71 7.32 -9.41 -6.02
CA HIS A 71 6.45 -10.58 -6.09
C HIS A 71 7.17 -11.75 -6.79
N THR A 72 7.93 -11.47 -7.84
CA THR A 72 8.78 -12.46 -8.51
C THR A 72 9.90 -12.92 -7.57
N ALA A 73 10.57 -12.00 -6.90
CA ALA A 73 11.64 -12.32 -5.95
C ALA A 73 11.12 -13.17 -4.77
N THR A 74 9.98 -12.81 -4.21
CA THR A 74 9.34 -13.61 -3.13
C THR A 74 8.97 -15.02 -3.63
N ALA A 75 8.38 -15.12 -4.83
CA ALA A 75 8.04 -16.41 -5.43
C ALA A 75 9.28 -17.28 -5.63
N ALA A 76 10.34 -16.73 -6.22
CA ALA A 76 11.61 -17.43 -6.42
C ALA A 76 12.14 -18.00 -5.11
N GLN A 77 12.19 -17.19 -4.06
CA GLN A 77 12.70 -17.59 -2.75
C GLN A 77 11.82 -18.66 -2.08
N VAL A 78 10.50 -18.49 -2.07
CA VAL A 78 9.58 -19.42 -1.39
C VAL A 78 9.49 -20.76 -2.12
N TYR A 79 9.45 -20.75 -3.44
CA TYR A 79 9.40 -21.97 -4.26
C TYR A 79 10.78 -22.60 -4.52
N GLY A 80 11.88 -21.94 -4.12
CA GLY A 80 13.24 -22.41 -4.39
C GLY A 80 13.55 -22.51 -5.89
N ARG A 81 13.22 -21.45 -6.64
CA ARG A 81 13.41 -21.35 -8.09
C ARG A 81 14.26 -20.13 -8.42
N GLU A 82 14.87 -20.15 -9.61
CA GLU A 82 15.47 -18.94 -10.17
C GLU A 82 14.36 -17.95 -10.58
N PRO A 83 14.60 -16.63 -10.58
CA PRO A 83 13.59 -15.63 -10.96
C PRO A 83 12.98 -15.86 -12.34
N GLU A 84 13.79 -16.36 -13.30
CA GLU A 84 13.38 -16.64 -14.68
C GLU A 84 12.42 -17.83 -14.79
N ASP A 85 12.45 -18.73 -13.80
CA ASP A 85 11.61 -19.93 -13.74
C ASP A 85 10.30 -19.69 -12.98
N VAL A 86 10.08 -18.47 -12.48
CA VAL A 86 8.86 -18.10 -11.76
C VAL A 86 7.68 -17.99 -12.73
N THR A 87 6.72 -18.88 -12.57
CA THR A 87 5.49 -18.85 -13.37
C THR A 87 4.57 -17.71 -12.96
N LYS A 88 3.63 -17.34 -13.84
CA LYS A 88 2.58 -16.34 -13.53
C LYS A 88 1.77 -16.72 -12.28
N ASN A 89 1.50 -18.00 -12.08
CA ASN A 89 0.78 -18.48 -10.90
C ASN A 89 1.59 -18.32 -9.63
N MET A 90 2.87 -18.72 -9.63
CA MET A 90 3.77 -18.53 -8.49
C MET A 90 3.88 -17.05 -8.10
N ARG A 91 4.03 -16.16 -9.09
CA ARG A 91 4.07 -14.72 -8.86
C ARG A 91 2.75 -14.19 -8.28
N ARG A 92 1.61 -14.69 -8.79
CA ARG A 92 0.28 -14.33 -8.25
C ARG A 92 0.14 -14.75 -6.79
N ASP A 93 0.54 -15.96 -6.45
CA ASP A 93 0.47 -16.49 -5.09
C ASP A 93 1.37 -15.69 -4.14
N ALA A 94 2.59 -15.35 -4.59
CA ALA A 94 3.48 -14.45 -3.86
C ALA A 94 2.90 -13.03 -3.70
N LYS A 95 2.18 -12.51 -4.69
CA LYS A 95 1.48 -11.23 -4.57
C LYS A 95 0.39 -11.30 -3.50
N VAL A 96 -0.38 -12.38 -3.46
CA VAL A 96 -1.44 -12.58 -2.46
C VAL A 96 -0.86 -12.60 -1.06
N ILE A 97 0.23 -13.34 -0.81
CA ILE A 97 0.82 -13.39 0.53
C ILE A 97 1.51 -12.09 0.92
N ASN A 98 2.25 -11.45 0.01
CA ASN A 98 2.93 -10.19 0.30
C ASN A 98 1.97 -9.12 0.84
N PHE A 99 0.80 -8.99 0.23
CA PHE A 99 -0.23 -8.08 0.74
C PHE A 99 -1.00 -8.67 1.93
N GLY A 100 -1.40 -9.94 1.83
CA GLY A 100 -2.22 -10.58 2.83
C GLY A 100 -1.59 -10.63 4.21
N ILE A 101 -0.26 -10.79 4.27
CA ILE A 101 0.45 -10.88 5.54
C ILE A 101 0.34 -9.60 6.38
N LEU A 102 0.34 -8.44 5.72
CA LEU A 102 0.19 -7.14 6.39
C LEU A 102 -1.18 -6.96 7.06
N TYR A 103 -2.16 -7.73 6.60
CA TYR A 103 -3.52 -7.76 7.15
C TYR A 103 -3.79 -9.01 8.02
N GLY A 104 -2.74 -9.75 8.38
CA GLY A 104 -2.85 -10.95 9.21
C GLY A 104 -3.56 -12.11 8.52
N MET A 105 -3.27 -12.33 7.24
CA MET A 105 -3.82 -13.44 6.46
C MET A 105 -3.52 -14.79 7.12
N SER A 106 -4.58 -15.59 7.30
CA SER A 106 -4.47 -16.95 7.81
C SER A 106 -4.21 -17.96 6.69
N PRO A 107 -3.78 -19.20 7.01
CA PRO A 107 -3.67 -20.30 6.04
C PRO A 107 -4.96 -20.56 5.28
N HIS A 108 -6.11 -20.43 5.97
CA HIS A 108 -7.43 -20.53 5.32
C HIS A 108 -7.65 -19.40 4.29
N GLY A 109 -7.30 -18.16 4.64
CA GLY A 109 -7.42 -17.02 3.73
C GLY A 109 -6.54 -17.19 2.49
N LEU A 110 -5.29 -17.63 2.67
CA LEU A 110 -4.37 -17.90 1.56
C LEU A 110 -4.87 -19.06 0.68
N SER A 111 -5.31 -20.16 1.29
CA SER A 111 -5.90 -21.29 0.59
C SER A 111 -7.09 -20.87 -0.29
N SER A 112 -8.01 -20.08 0.26
CA SER A 112 -9.18 -19.58 -0.47
C SER A 112 -8.81 -18.62 -1.63
N ALA A 113 -7.76 -17.84 -1.47
CA ALA A 113 -7.34 -16.86 -2.48
C ALA A 113 -6.49 -17.46 -3.61
N THR A 114 -5.77 -18.55 -3.35
CA THR A 114 -4.81 -19.15 -4.30
C THR A 114 -5.24 -20.50 -4.87
N GLY A 115 -6.17 -21.20 -4.20
CA GLY A 115 -6.55 -22.59 -4.51
C GLY A 115 -5.59 -23.64 -3.94
N MET A 116 -4.61 -23.25 -3.13
CA MET A 116 -3.76 -24.19 -2.36
C MET A 116 -4.60 -24.97 -1.36
N THR A 117 -4.14 -26.17 -0.98
CA THR A 117 -4.66 -26.84 0.24
C THR A 117 -4.27 -26.03 1.48
N ARG A 118 -4.93 -26.29 2.63
CA ARG A 118 -4.58 -25.59 3.88
C ARG A 118 -3.14 -25.88 4.31
N ASP A 119 -2.68 -27.11 4.13
CA ASP A 119 -1.31 -27.52 4.48
C ASP A 119 -0.28 -26.84 3.58
N GLN A 120 -0.56 -26.75 2.29
CA GLN A 120 0.28 -25.99 1.34
C GLN A 120 0.32 -24.50 1.70
N ALA A 121 -0.82 -23.92 2.04
CA ALA A 121 -0.90 -22.51 2.45
C ALA A 121 -0.14 -22.25 3.75
N GLN A 122 -0.23 -23.16 4.74
CA GLN A 122 0.54 -23.08 5.98
C GLN A 122 2.04 -23.17 5.69
N ALA A 123 2.48 -24.17 4.93
CA ALA A 123 3.89 -24.32 4.56
C ALA A 123 4.43 -23.10 3.80
N PHE A 124 3.60 -22.48 2.95
CA PHE A 124 3.96 -21.26 2.22
C PHE A 124 4.17 -20.07 3.16
N ILE A 125 3.27 -19.88 4.14
CA ILE A 125 3.38 -18.83 5.17
C ILE A 125 4.61 -19.06 6.04
N ASP A 126 4.86 -20.29 6.47
CA ASP A 126 6.01 -20.65 7.30
C ASP A 126 7.31 -20.35 6.56
N LYS A 127 7.40 -20.74 5.28
CA LYS A 127 8.57 -20.45 4.44
C LYS A 127 8.75 -18.95 4.18
N TYR A 128 7.65 -18.24 3.95
CA TYR A 128 7.68 -16.79 3.80
C TYR A 128 8.29 -16.12 5.03
N PHE A 129 7.84 -16.47 6.24
CA PHE A 129 8.37 -15.89 7.47
C PHE A 129 9.76 -16.38 7.84
N GLU A 130 10.14 -17.60 7.46
CA GLU A 130 11.54 -18.06 7.55
C GLU A 130 12.48 -17.10 6.81
N LEU A 131 12.07 -16.64 5.64
CA LEU A 131 12.82 -15.69 4.83
C LEU A 131 12.69 -14.23 5.27
N ARG A 132 11.66 -13.90 6.04
CA ARG A 132 11.29 -12.55 6.46
C ARG A 132 11.23 -12.41 7.99
N GLN A 133 12.25 -12.92 8.66
CA GLN A 133 12.33 -12.88 10.13
C GLN A 133 12.23 -11.46 10.72
N PRO A 134 12.85 -10.41 10.13
CA PRO A 134 12.69 -9.05 10.65
C PRO A 134 11.23 -8.57 10.59
N LEU A 135 10.52 -8.89 9.51
CA LEU A 135 9.09 -8.54 9.37
C LEU A 135 8.24 -9.26 10.41
N LEU A 136 8.44 -10.58 10.59
CA LEU A 136 7.74 -11.35 11.63
C LEU A 136 7.98 -10.77 13.03
N LYS A 137 9.23 -10.52 13.38
CA LYS A 137 9.62 -9.93 14.67
C LYS A 137 8.97 -8.57 14.90
N TYR A 138 8.93 -7.73 13.86
CA TYR A 138 8.27 -6.45 13.91
C TYR A 138 6.77 -6.59 14.19
N MET A 139 6.07 -7.46 13.47
CA MET A 139 4.63 -7.68 13.63
C MET A 139 4.29 -8.25 15.02
N GLU A 140 5.05 -9.23 15.51
CA GLU A 140 4.87 -9.75 16.87
C GLU A 140 5.15 -8.69 17.94
N GLY A 141 6.18 -7.87 17.72
CA GLY A 141 6.51 -6.74 18.58
C GLY A 141 5.39 -5.71 18.69
N LEU A 142 4.65 -5.45 17.59
CA LEU A 142 3.49 -4.56 17.60
C LEU A 142 2.33 -5.11 18.44
N LYS A 143 2.08 -6.41 18.39
CA LYS A 143 1.07 -7.06 19.24
C LYS A 143 1.44 -6.94 20.71
N GLU A 144 2.70 -7.18 21.02
CA GLU A 144 3.20 -7.08 22.41
C GLU A 144 3.15 -5.62 22.90
N LYS A 145 3.61 -4.65 22.09
CA LYS A 145 3.47 -3.22 22.41
C LYS A 145 2.02 -2.83 22.69
N ALA A 146 1.08 -3.30 21.85
CA ALA A 146 -0.33 -3.04 22.06
C ALA A 146 -0.85 -3.63 23.40
N ARG A 147 -0.36 -4.81 23.80
CA ARG A 147 -0.72 -5.42 25.10
C ARG A 147 -0.14 -4.66 26.29
N GLN A 148 1.09 -4.16 26.17
CA GLN A 148 1.78 -3.46 27.24
C GLN A 148 1.28 -2.01 27.37
N ASP A 149 1.28 -1.27 26.26
CA ASP A 149 1.04 0.18 26.25
C ASP A 149 -0.43 0.53 26.03
N GLY A 150 -1.25 -0.40 25.53
CA GLY A 150 -2.65 -0.17 25.16
C GLY A 150 -2.86 0.56 23.84
N TYR A 151 -1.80 0.82 23.08
CA TYR A 151 -1.85 1.48 21.77
C TYR A 151 -0.71 1.02 20.87
N VAL A 152 -0.84 1.31 19.57
CA VAL A 152 0.22 1.31 18.58
C VAL A 152 0.31 2.67 17.91
N GLU A 153 1.44 2.97 17.27
CA GLU A 153 1.68 4.28 16.66
C GLU A 153 2.41 4.19 15.33
N THR A 154 2.22 5.22 14.51
CA THR A 154 2.94 5.39 13.23
C THR A 154 4.35 5.90 13.45
N LEU A 155 5.14 5.95 12.38
CA LEU A 155 6.47 6.58 12.36
C LEU A 155 6.43 8.05 12.86
N PHE A 156 5.30 8.73 12.69
CA PHE A 156 5.11 10.14 13.08
C PHE A 156 4.38 10.31 14.42
N GLY A 157 4.20 9.22 15.18
CA GLY A 157 3.61 9.27 16.51
C GLY A 157 2.07 9.36 16.54
N ARG A 158 1.38 9.15 15.41
CA ARG A 158 -0.08 8.99 15.40
C ARG A 158 -0.43 7.70 16.13
N ARG A 159 -1.24 7.80 17.19
CA ARG A 159 -1.62 6.66 18.04
C ARG A 159 -3.02 6.14 17.73
N ARG A 160 -3.16 4.83 17.85
CA ARG A 160 -4.44 4.15 17.88
C ARG A 160 -4.53 3.32 19.15
N LEU A 161 -5.56 3.57 19.96
CA LEU A 161 -5.85 2.78 21.14
C LEU A 161 -6.33 1.38 20.76
N MET A 162 -5.93 0.38 21.54
CA MET A 162 -6.22 -1.05 21.33
C MET A 162 -6.96 -1.65 22.53
N PRO A 163 -8.18 -1.19 22.87
CA PRO A 163 -8.89 -1.61 24.08
C PRO A 163 -9.17 -3.13 24.07
N ASP A 164 -9.40 -3.71 22.90
CA ASP A 164 -9.79 -5.11 22.73
C ASP A 164 -8.61 -6.09 22.66
N ILE A 165 -7.35 -5.59 22.77
CA ILE A 165 -6.15 -6.44 22.61
C ILE A 165 -6.01 -7.53 23.65
N LYS A 166 -6.63 -7.36 24.83
CA LYS A 166 -6.65 -8.32 25.93
C LYS A 166 -8.01 -8.99 26.11
N SER A 167 -8.93 -8.88 25.15
CA SER A 167 -10.25 -9.48 25.21
C SER A 167 -10.17 -11.00 25.46
N SER A 168 -11.01 -11.52 26.34
CA SER A 168 -11.17 -12.96 26.54
C SER A 168 -11.81 -13.63 25.32
N ASN A 169 -12.60 -12.91 24.54
CA ASN A 169 -13.17 -13.38 23.29
C ASN A 169 -12.08 -13.48 22.22
N PHE A 170 -11.82 -14.71 21.75
CA PHE A 170 -10.79 -14.98 20.75
C PHE A 170 -10.96 -14.16 19.46
N MET A 171 -12.19 -14.07 18.92
CA MET A 171 -12.43 -13.36 17.65
C MET A 171 -12.19 -11.86 17.77
N VAL A 172 -12.60 -11.27 18.91
CA VAL A 172 -12.38 -9.85 19.21
C VAL A 172 -10.89 -9.59 19.36
N ARG A 173 -10.20 -10.40 20.15
CA ARG A 173 -8.74 -10.27 20.35
C ARG A 173 -7.96 -10.44 19.03
N ALA A 174 -8.28 -11.45 18.22
CA ALA A 174 -7.64 -11.68 16.93
C ALA A 174 -7.86 -10.49 15.96
N GLY A 175 -9.04 -9.87 16.00
CA GLY A 175 -9.32 -8.63 15.26
C GLY A 175 -8.44 -7.47 15.71
N ALA A 176 -8.29 -7.30 17.03
CA ALA A 176 -7.43 -6.27 17.61
C ALA A 176 -5.93 -6.50 17.27
N GLU A 177 -5.46 -7.74 17.30
CA GLU A 177 -4.09 -8.10 16.91
C GLU A 177 -3.81 -7.76 15.44
N ARG A 178 -4.73 -8.09 14.52
CA ARG A 178 -4.61 -7.68 13.10
C ARG A 178 -4.58 -6.17 12.95
N ALA A 179 -5.43 -5.46 13.68
CA ALA A 179 -5.45 -4.00 13.67
C ALA A 179 -4.14 -3.39 14.21
N ALA A 180 -3.54 -4.00 15.24
CA ALA A 180 -2.26 -3.58 15.81
C ALA A 180 -1.10 -3.77 14.83
N MET A 181 -1.07 -4.85 14.08
CA MET A 181 -0.04 -5.10 13.05
C MET A 181 -0.18 -4.17 11.85
N ASN A 182 -1.39 -3.91 11.40
CA ASN A 182 -1.64 -3.12 10.19
C ASN A 182 -1.53 -1.61 10.43
N MET A 183 -1.99 -1.11 11.58
CA MET A 183 -2.12 0.33 11.84
C MET A 183 -0.82 1.13 11.67
N PRO A 184 0.34 0.70 12.19
CA PRO A 184 1.57 1.49 12.02
C PRO A 184 2.00 1.64 10.57
N ILE A 185 1.78 0.63 9.74
CA ILE A 185 2.10 0.65 8.30
C ILE A 185 1.12 1.54 7.55
N GLN A 186 -0.17 1.25 7.64
CA GLN A 186 -1.22 2.00 6.95
C GLN A 186 -1.35 3.43 7.45
N GLY A 187 -1.11 3.65 8.74
CA GLY A 187 -1.13 4.99 9.32
C GLY A 187 0.10 5.82 8.90
N THR A 188 1.28 5.22 8.80
CA THR A 188 2.48 5.89 8.27
C THR A 188 2.28 6.26 6.80
N GLU A 189 1.67 5.37 6.00
CA GLU A 189 1.24 5.68 4.62
C GLU A 189 0.33 6.91 4.60
N ALA A 190 -0.71 6.94 5.44
CA ALA A 190 -1.65 8.06 5.51
C ALA A 190 -0.97 9.38 5.93
N ASP A 191 0.01 9.31 6.84
CA ASP A 191 0.77 10.49 7.26
C ASP A 191 1.67 11.01 6.12
N LEU A 192 2.37 10.12 5.41
CA LEU A 192 3.19 10.49 4.25
C LEU A 192 2.34 11.04 3.11
N MET A 193 1.18 10.45 2.84
CA MET A 193 0.24 10.98 1.83
C MET A 193 -0.19 12.41 2.14
N LYS A 194 -0.50 12.72 3.40
CA LYS A 194 -0.87 14.10 3.81
C LYS A 194 0.29 15.07 3.65
N LEU A 195 1.50 14.66 4.01
CA LEU A 195 2.70 15.46 3.75
C LEU A 195 2.89 15.70 2.25
N ALA A 196 2.73 14.66 1.44
CA ALA A 196 2.83 14.75 -0.01
C ALA A 196 1.80 15.72 -0.60
N MET A 197 0.54 15.64 -0.17
CA MET A 197 -0.52 16.56 -0.61
C MET A 197 -0.17 18.02 -0.32
N VAL A 198 0.33 18.31 0.88
CA VAL A 198 0.73 19.67 1.28
C VAL A 198 1.92 20.17 0.45
N GLU A 199 2.93 19.33 0.24
CA GLU A 199 4.12 19.73 -0.54
C GLU A 199 3.83 19.84 -2.03
N VAL A 200 2.96 19.00 -2.58
CA VAL A 200 2.46 19.13 -3.95
C VAL A 200 1.70 20.45 -4.14
N ASP A 201 0.81 20.78 -3.22
CA ASP A 201 0.00 22.01 -3.29
C ASP A 201 0.89 23.28 -3.38
N LYS A 202 1.96 23.30 -2.60
CA LYS A 202 2.95 24.42 -2.63
C LYS A 202 3.69 24.57 -3.95
N LYS A 203 3.77 23.50 -4.76
CA LYS A 203 4.54 23.46 -6.01
C LYS A 203 3.67 23.61 -7.25
N LEU A 204 2.37 23.38 -7.13
CA LEU A 204 1.43 23.61 -8.20
C LEU A 204 1.16 25.11 -8.38
N ASP A 205 0.89 25.50 -9.62
CA ASP A 205 0.44 26.85 -9.92
C ASP A 205 -1.09 26.99 -9.74
N ASP A 206 -1.60 28.22 -9.89
CA ASP A 206 -3.03 28.51 -9.69
C ASP A 206 -3.96 27.84 -10.71
N GLU A 207 -3.43 27.40 -11.85
CA GLU A 207 -4.21 26.71 -12.90
C GLU A 207 -4.30 25.19 -12.70
N SER A 208 -3.46 24.65 -11.80
CA SER A 208 -3.36 23.21 -11.51
C SER A 208 -3.97 22.91 -10.14
N LYS A 209 -4.91 21.99 -10.06
CA LYS A 209 -5.67 21.72 -8.82
C LYS A 209 -5.62 20.25 -8.45
N GLN A 210 -5.33 19.96 -7.19
CA GLN A 210 -5.58 18.64 -6.61
C GLN A 210 -7.08 18.41 -6.52
N LEU A 211 -7.58 17.33 -7.12
CA LEU A 211 -8.99 17.00 -7.14
C LEU A 211 -9.36 15.95 -6.10
N LEU A 212 -8.60 14.85 -6.09
CA LEU A 212 -8.88 13.68 -5.25
C LEU A 212 -7.58 13.12 -4.70
N GLN A 213 -7.66 12.57 -3.51
CA GLN A 213 -6.68 11.66 -2.93
C GLN A 213 -7.37 10.31 -2.74
N ILE A 214 -6.83 9.23 -3.32
CA ILE A 214 -7.43 7.90 -3.33
C ILE A 214 -6.35 6.90 -2.96
N HIS A 215 -6.49 6.27 -1.77
CA HIS A 215 -5.55 5.31 -1.22
C HIS A 215 -4.12 5.88 -1.19
N ASP A 216 -3.29 5.51 -2.15
CA ASP A 216 -1.88 5.88 -2.32
C ASP A 216 -1.63 6.77 -3.55
N SER A 217 -2.68 7.36 -4.13
CA SER A 217 -2.60 8.25 -5.28
C SER A 217 -3.13 9.67 -5.03
N ILE A 218 -2.59 10.62 -5.81
CA ILE A 218 -3.06 11.99 -5.93
C ILE A 218 -3.50 12.24 -7.37
N LEU A 219 -4.71 12.76 -7.55
CA LEU A 219 -5.27 13.15 -8.83
C LEU A 219 -5.29 14.67 -8.95
N VAL A 220 -4.67 15.20 -10.00
CA VAL A 220 -4.58 16.63 -10.30
C VAL A 220 -5.21 16.91 -11.66
N GLU A 221 -5.92 18.04 -11.79
CA GLU A 221 -6.31 18.62 -13.07
C GLU A 221 -5.44 19.81 -13.38
N CYS A 222 -4.93 19.90 -14.61
CA CYS A 222 -4.06 21.01 -15.05
C CYS A 222 -4.26 21.30 -16.55
N PRO A 223 -3.79 22.46 -17.05
CA PRO A 223 -3.75 22.73 -18.48
C PRO A 223 -2.99 21.64 -19.25
N GLU A 224 -3.48 21.25 -20.43
CA GLU A 224 -2.89 20.19 -21.27
C GLU A 224 -1.40 20.43 -21.53
N SER A 225 -1.00 21.69 -21.77
CA SER A 225 0.40 22.09 -22.01
C SER A 225 1.33 21.87 -20.81
N LYS A 226 0.77 21.78 -19.58
CA LYS A 226 1.51 21.61 -18.32
C LYS A 226 1.50 20.18 -17.79
N ALA A 227 0.72 19.27 -18.40
CA ALA A 227 0.48 17.94 -17.85
C ALA A 227 1.77 17.14 -17.55
N LYS A 228 2.74 17.15 -18.46
CA LYS A 228 4.02 16.48 -18.25
C LYS A 228 4.84 17.10 -17.10
N GLN A 229 4.83 18.43 -17.00
CA GLN A 229 5.51 19.14 -15.91
C GLN A 229 4.86 18.85 -14.57
N VAL A 230 3.53 18.88 -14.51
CA VAL A 230 2.76 18.53 -13.29
C VAL A 230 3.03 17.07 -12.89
N GLY A 231 3.06 16.14 -13.84
CA GLY A 231 3.41 14.75 -13.57
C GLY A 231 4.80 14.60 -12.94
N LYS A 232 5.78 15.37 -13.44
CA LYS A 232 7.14 15.39 -12.87
C LYS A 232 7.17 15.99 -11.46
N ILE A 233 6.44 17.08 -11.22
CA ILE A 233 6.32 17.70 -9.89
C ILE A 233 5.73 16.68 -8.89
N LEU A 234 4.65 16.00 -9.27
CA LEU A 234 4.03 14.96 -8.45
C LEU A 234 5.02 13.84 -8.12
N GLN A 235 5.65 13.26 -9.15
CA GLN A 235 6.59 12.16 -9.00
C GLN A 235 7.75 12.52 -8.07
N GLU A 236 8.47 13.59 -8.39
CA GLU A 236 9.64 14.02 -7.61
C GLU A 236 9.28 14.40 -6.16
N THR A 237 8.12 15.03 -5.95
CA THR A 237 7.68 15.43 -4.61
C THR A 237 7.31 14.22 -3.77
N MET A 238 6.51 13.31 -4.34
CA MET A 238 6.04 12.12 -3.62
C MET A 238 7.20 11.14 -3.35
N GLU A 239 8.09 10.89 -4.31
CA GLU A 239 9.23 10.00 -4.12
C GLU A 239 10.22 10.49 -3.06
N ASN A 240 10.34 11.81 -2.90
CA ASN A 240 11.27 12.43 -1.96
C ASN A 240 10.61 13.03 -0.70
N ILE A 241 9.36 12.65 -0.43
CA ILE A 241 8.61 13.26 0.67
C ILE A 241 9.21 13.01 2.06
N TYR A 242 9.86 11.88 2.22
CA TYR A 242 10.52 11.51 3.46
C TYR A 242 11.69 10.56 3.20
N LYS A 243 12.80 10.75 3.94
CA LYS A 243 13.98 9.90 3.80
C LYS A 243 13.78 8.58 4.53
N LEU A 244 13.60 7.50 3.78
CA LEU A 244 13.52 6.14 4.26
C LEU A 244 14.72 5.31 3.76
N PRO A 245 15.06 4.19 4.40
CA PRO A 245 16.09 3.27 3.90
C PRO A 245 15.67 2.58 2.59
N VAL A 246 14.37 2.55 2.30
CA VAL A 246 13.78 2.05 1.06
C VAL A 246 13.41 3.22 0.14
N LYS A 247 13.66 3.08 -1.16
CA LYS A 247 13.20 4.04 -2.16
C LYS A 247 11.68 3.97 -2.30
N LEU A 248 11.03 5.12 -2.33
CA LEU A 248 9.64 5.25 -2.76
C LEU A 248 9.63 5.49 -4.28
N THR A 249 8.78 4.79 -5.00
CA THR A 249 8.60 4.95 -6.44
C THR A 249 7.16 5.29 -6.75
N VAL A 250 6.97 6.17 -7.73
CA VAL A 250 5.66 6.71 -8.10
C VAL A 250 5.45 6.53 -9.60
N ASP A 251 4.33 5.93 -9.96
CA ASP A 251 3.86 5.79 -11.33
C ASP A 251 2.97 6.98 -11.68
N VAL A 252 3.21 7.60 -12.83
CA VAL A 252 2.45 8.77 -13.32
C VAL A 252 1.67 8.38 -14.57
N SER A 253 0.39 8.71 -14.58
CA SER A 253 -0.49 8.55 -15.73
C SER A 253 -1.14 9.89 -16.08
N ILE A 254 -1.35 10.14 -17.38
CA ILE A 254 -1.95 11.37 -17.91
C ILE A 254 -3.07 10.96 -18.88
N GLY A 255 -4.24 11.54 -18.72
CA GLY A 255 -5.41 11.23 -19.56
C GLY A 255 -6.44 12.34 -19.57
N LYS A 256 -7.41 12.25 -20.47
CA LYS A 256 -8.57 13.16 -20.52
C LYS A 256 -9.69 12.71 -19.62
N THR A 257 -9.73 11.44 -19.30
CA THR A 257 -10.72 10.86 -18.39
C THR A 257 -10.02 10.11 -17.26
N TRP A 258 -10.68 9.95 -16.14
CA TRP A 258 -10.15 9.14 -15.04
C TRP A 258 -10.06 7.65 -15.40
N GLY A 259 -10.86 7.19 -16.36
CA GLY A 259 -10.80 5.81 -16.87
C GLY A 259 -9.54 5.49 -17.69
N GLU A 260 -8.84 6.51 -18.18
CA GLU A 260 -7.58 6.36 -18.94
C GLU A 260 -6.32 6.28 -18.04
N LEU A 261 -6.46 6.50 -16.73
CA LEU A 261 -5.35 6.58 -15.77
C LEU A 261 -5.02 5.25 -15.08
#